data_732d6216e90b693cbfd1dc94871e4dc4
#
_entry.id   732d6216e90b693cbfd1dc94871e4dc4
#
_cell.length_a   1.000
_cell.length_b   1.000
_cell.length_c   1.000
_cell.angle_alpha   90.00
_cell.angle_beta   90.00
_cell.angle_gamma   90.00
#
_symmetry.space_group_name_H-M   'P 1'
#
loop_
_entity.id
_entity.type
_entity.pdbx_description
1 polymer ?
#
loop_
_entity_poly.entity_id
_entity_poly.type
_entity_poly.pdbx_seq_one_letter_code
_entity_poly.pdbx_strand_id
1 'polypeptide(L)'
;MLKFDLLDAFIEKSLVQSLRVNLMETPILFTENAIHNKEQRMKLTEYMFEKYKIPALFLVKDPVLCSFSCGRSSALVLDVGHKASIATPVHDGFALLKCIIKHNVGGEQLNTDLYNALKMKKNVDVRPRFSFKKKYVSTEGQEVMQLIDLGNTDEVKRTTPSFYQFN
;
A
#
# COMPACT_ATOMS: atom_id res chain seq x y z
N MET A 1 11.26 6.40 7.30
CA MET A 1 12.65 6.06 6.94
C MET A 1 12.58 4.95 5.90
N LEU A 2 13.20 5.13 4.73
CA LEU A 2 13.28 4.11 3.69
C LEU A 2 14.13 2.94 4.23
N LYS A 3 13.57 1.73 4.19
CA LYS A 3 14.31 0.50 4.52
C LYS A 3 14.88 -0.05 3.22
N PHE A 4 16.15 0.24 2.96
CA PHE A 4 16.80 -0.13 1.69
C PHE A 4 16.85 -1.64 1.48
N ASP A 5 17.00 -2.45 2.52
CA ASP A 5 16.98 -3.92 2.42
C ASP A 5 15.64 -4.45 1.86
N LEU A 6 14.52 -3.84 2.27
CA LEU A 6 13.20 -4.19 1.73
C LEU A 6 13.01 -3.68 0.30
N LEU A 7 13.55 -2.51 -0.01
CA LEU A 7 13.54 -1.97 -1.36
C LEU A 7 14.33 -2.87 -2.31
N ASP A 8 15.49 -3.35 -1.87
CA ASP A 8 16.30 -4.32 -2.61
C ASP A 8 15.54 -5.59 -2.94
N ALA A 9 14.99 -6.23 -1.91
CA ALA A 9 14.23 -7.45 -2.08
C ALA A 9 13.04 -7.25 -3.03
N PHE A 10 12.41 -6.05 -2.98
CA PHE A 10 11.33 -5.70 -3.88
C PHE A 10 11.80 -5.52 -5.32
N ILE A 11 12.87 -4.74 -5.55
CA ILE A 11 13.44 -4.48 -6.88
C ILE A 11 13.92 -5.79 -7.51
N GLU A 12 14.69 -6.57 -6.76
CA GLU A 12 15.22 -7.85 -7.22
C GLU A 12 14.09 -8.79 -7.64
N LYS A 13 13.12 -8.98 -6.78
CA LYS A 13 12.00 -9.90 -7.06
C LYS A 13 11.09 -9.41 -8.18
N SER A 14 10.76 -8.11 -8.21
CA SER A 14 9.80 -7.58 -9.18
C SER A 14 10.42 -7.30 -10.54
N LEU A 15 11.53 -6.55 -10.58
CA LEU A 15 12.11 -6.11 -11.85
C LEU A 15 13.05 -7.16 -12.45
N VAL A 16 13.93 -7.75 -11.65
CA VAL A 16 14.94 -8.69 -12.15
C VAL A 16 14.34 -10.08 -12.36
N GLN A 17 13.70 -10.67 -11.32
CA GLN A 17 13.22 -12.05 -11.40
C GLN A 17 11.89 -12.18 -12.15
N SER A 18 10.91 -11.33 -11.85
CA SER A 18 9.56 -11.44 -12.43
C SER A 18 9.48 -10.81 -13.82
N LEU A 19 9.92 -9.58 -13.98
CA LEU A 19 9.88 -8.87 -15.25
C LEU A 19 11.12 -9.14 -16.13
N ARG A 20 12.19 -9.71 -15.57
CA ARG A 20 13.45 -10.02 -16.27
C ARG A 20 14.06 -8.81 -16.98
N VAL A 21 13.99 -7.64 -16.33
CA VAL A 21 14.51 -6.39 -16.86
C VAL A 21 16.00 -6.26 -16.55
N ASN A 22 16.79 -5.87 -17.54
CA ASN A 22 18.17 -5.46 -17.32
C ASN A 22 18.20 -4.00 -16.83
N LEU A 23 18.44 -3.80 -15.54
CA LEU A 23 18.42 -2.48 -14.91
C LEU A 23 19.48 -1.52 -15.45
N MET A 24 20.61 -2.05 -15.92
CA MET A 24 21.70 -1.22 -16.48
C MET A 24 21.37 -0.62 -17.86
N GLU A 25 20.38 -1.14 -18.54
CA GLU A 25 20.00 -0.72 -19.89
C GLU A 25 18.61 -0.05 -19.93
N THR A 26 17.85 -0.19 -18.83
CA THR A 26 16.44 0.24 -18.81
C THR A 26 16.26 1.48 -17.96
N PRO A 27 15.78 2.62 -18.54
CA PRO A 27 15.36 3.78 -17.78
C PRO A 27 14.22 3.44 -16.81
N ILE A 28 14.26 4.00 -15.60
CA ILE A 28 13.27 3.72 -14.57
C ILE A 28 12.49 4.98 -14.23
N LEU A 29 11.16 4.82 -14.15
CA LEU A 29 10.25 5.80 -13.58
C LEU A 29 9.77 5.28 -12.22
N PHE A 30 9.99 6.06 -11.18
CA PHE A 30 9.42 5.83 -9.86
C PHE A 30 8.36 6.86 -9.53
N THR A 31 7.27 6.38 -8.94
CA THR A 31 6.28 7.27 -8.35
C THR A 31 6.65 7.62 -6.92
N GLU A 32 6.42 8.84 -6.53
CA GLU A 32 6.57 9.30 -5.16
C GLU A 32 5.28 9.95 -4.66
N ASN A 33 5.01 9.82 -3.37
CA ASN A 33 3.85 10.46 -2.76
C ASN A 33 3.88 11.99 -2.95
N ALA A 34 2.72 12.62 -2.99
CA ALA A 34 2.61 14.06 -3.11
C ALA A 34 3.44 14.81 -2.07
N ILE A 35 3.44 14.31 -0.82
CA ILE A 35 4.25 14.81 0.29
C ILE A 35 5.47 13.91 0.45
N HIS A 36 6.66 14.42 0.14
CA HIS A 36 7.90 13.67 0.22
C HIS A 36 8.95 14.38 1.08
N ASN A 37 9.93 13.63 1.56
CA ASN A 37 11.11 14.16 2.21
C ASN A 37 12.25 14.28 1.19
N LYS A 38 12.82 15.47 1.06
CA LYS A 38 13.93 15.76 0.15
C LYS A 38 15.14 14.82 0.36
N GLU A 39 15.47 14.52 1.62
CA GLU A 39 16.57 13.62 1.95
C GLU A 39 16.31 12.18 1.48
N GLN A 40 15.08 11.70 1.60
CA GLN A 40 14.72 10.37 1.11
C GLN A 40 14.81 10.28 -0.40
N ARG A 41 14.40 11.35 -1.09
CA ARG A 41 14.50 11.45 -2.54
C ARG A 41 15.97 11.43 -2.99
N MET A 42 16.83 12.18 -2.34
CA MET A 42 18.28 12.19 -2.63
C MET A 42 18.89 10.80 -2.43
N LYS A 43 18.64 10.18 -1.28
CA LYS A 43 19.15 8.84 -0.98
C LYS A 43 18.64 7.77 -1.95
N LEU A 44 17.36 7.84 -2.37
CA LEU A 44 16.84 6.94 -3.37
C LEU A 44 17.54 7.11 -4.71
N THR A 45 17.74 8.34 -5.14
CA THR A 45 18.44 8.66 -6.39
C THR A 45 19.87 8.12 -6.37
N GLU A 46 20.64 8.44 -5.34
CA GLU A 46 21.99 7.93 -5.12
C GLU A 46 22.02 6.39 -5.17
N TYR A 47 21.13 5.75 -4.41
CA TYR A 47 21.04 4.31 -4.34
C TYR A 47 20.75 3.64 -5.70
N MET A 48 19.87 4.22 -6.49
CA MET A 48 19.52 3.68 -7.81
C MET A 48 20.68 3.79 -8.81
N PHE A 49 21.40 4.90 -8.80
CA PHE A 49 22.55 5.09 -9.69
C PHE A 49 23.79 4.32 -9.23
N GLU A 50 24.11 4.31 -7.94
CA GLU A 50 25.33 3.68 -7.44
C GLU A 50 25.25 2.16 -7.39
N LYS A 51 24.14 1.63 -6.88
CA LYS A 51 23.98 0.20 -6.72
C LYS A 51 23.51 -0.50 -8.00
N TYR A 52 22.44 -0.01 -8.61
CA TYR A 52 21.84 -0.64 -9.78
C TYR A 52 22.38 -0.13 -11.11
N LYS A 53 23.16 0.95 -11.09
CA LYS A 53 23.79 1.56 -12.28
C LYS A 53 22.80 1.81 -13.42
N ILE A 54 21.60 2.27 -13.05
CA ILE A 54 20.55 2.56 -14.03
C ILE A 54 20.96 3.72 -14.96
N PRO A 55 20.57 3.69 -16.25
CA PRO A 55 20.97 4.74 -17.21
C PRO A 55 20.24 6.07 -16.98
N ALA A 56 18.98 6.01 -16.49
CA ALA A 56 18.19 7.20 -16.20
C ALA A 56 17.12 6.91 -15.14
N LEU A 57 16.81 7.94 -14.33
CA LEU A 57 15.77 7.90 -13.30
C LEU A 57 14.84 9.10 -13.45
N PHE A 58 13.53 8.84 -13.46
CA PHE A 58 12.53 9.89 -13.37
C PHE A 58 11.66 9.68 -12.13
N LEU A 59 11.63 10.68 -11.24
CA LEU A 59 10.81 10.69 -10.04
C LEU A 59 9.63 11.62 -10.25
N VAL A 60 8.44 11.07 -10.25
CA VAL A 60 7.20 11.81 -10.52
C VAL A 60 6.21 11.63 -9.36
N LYS A 61 5.45 12.68 -9.09
CA LYS A 61 4.39 12.65 -8.09
C LYS A 61 3.20 11.82 -8.57
N ASP A 62 2.73 10.90 -7.72
CA ASP A 62 1.55 10.07 -7.99
C ASP A 62 0.32 10.86 -8.46
N PRO A 63 -0.08 12.04 -7.87
CA PRO A 63 -1.23 12.77 -8.37
C PRO A 63 -1.05 13.33 -9.79
N VAL A 64 0.18 13.59 -10.22
CA VAL A 64 0.44 14.01 -11.60
C VAL A 64 0.11 12.89 -12.57
N LEU A 65 0.53 11.66 -12.27
CA LEU A 65 0.21 10.50 -13.09
C LEU A 65 -1.29 10.17 -13.07
N CYS A 66 -1.94 10.31 -11.91
CA CYS A 66 -3.40 10.18 -11.80
C CYS A 66 -4.13 11.19 -12.70
N SER A 67 -3.68 12.43 -12.77
CA SER A 67 -4.23 13.45 -13.66
C SER A 67 -4.07 13.04 -15.14
N PHE A 68 -2.86 12.61 -15.52
CA PHE A 68 -2.59 12.16 -16.90
C PHE A 68 -3.36 10.90 -17.29
N SER A 69 -3.57 9.98 -16.36
CA SER A 69 -4.37 8.77 -16.64
C SER A 69 -5.82 9.09 -17.00
N CYS A 70 -6.32 10.25 -16.54
CA CYS A 70 -7.64 10.78 -16.91
C CYS A 70 -7.59 11.68 -18.15
N GLY A 71 -6.46 11.77 -18.85
CA GLY A 71 -6.26 12.64 -20.02
C GLY A 71 -6.28 14.15 -19.68
N ARG A 72 -5.95 14.51 -18.44
CA ARG A 72 -5.95 15.89 -17.98
C ARG A 72 -4.56 16.33 -17.56
N SER A 73 -4.12 17.52 -18.05
CA SER A 73 -2.89 18.16 -17.57
C SER A 73 -3.12 18.97 -16.28
N SER A 74 -4.34 19.38 -16.04
CA SER A 74 -4.75 20.15 -14.85
C SER A 74 -5.95 19.50 -14.19
N ALA A 75 -5.87 19.21 -12.88
CA ALA A 75 -6.91 18.56 -12.10
C ALA A 75 -6.71 18.78 -10.60
N LEU A 76 -7.76 18.59 -9.82
CA LEU A 76 -7.66 18.37 -8.38
C LEU A 76 -7.74 16.86 -8.13
N VAL A 77 -6.65 16.29 -7.63
CA VAL A 77 -6.57 14.85 -7.32
C VAL A 77 -6.80 14.66 -5.83
N LEU A 78 -7.80 13.86 -5.49
CA LEU A 78 -8.08 13.42 -4.13
C LEU A 78 -7.68 11.96 -4.00
N ASP A 79 -6.62 11.70 -3.23
CA ASP A 79 -6.16 10.36 -2.86
C ASP A 79 -6.62 10.02 -1.45
N VAL A 80 -7.49 9.01 -1.33
CA VAL A 80 -7.95 8.48 -0.05
C VAL A 80 -7.25 7.16 0.21
N GLY A 81 -6.08 7.25 0.85
CA GLY A 81 -5.22 6.11 1.13
C GLY A 81 -5.55 5.38 2.44
N HIS A 82 -4.65 4.49 2.85
CA HIS A 82 -4.81 3.72 4.09
C HIS A 82 -4.68 4.60 5.34
N LYS A 83 -3.65 5.47 5.40
CA LYS A 83 -3.35 6.28 6.60
C LYS A 83 -3.84 7.72 6.53
N ALA A 84 -4.06 8.24 5.34
CA ALA A 84 -4.38 9.65 5.15
C ALA A 84 -5.15 9.86 3.84
N SER A 85 -5.88 10.97 3.80
CA SER A 85 -6.47 11.53 2.58
C SER A 85 -5.69 12.79 2.20
N ILE A 86 -5.30 12.88 0.93
CA ILE A 86 -4.46 13.97 0.40
C ILE A 86 -5.16 14.57 -0.82
N ALA A 87 -5.44 15.87 -0.77
CA ALA A 87 -5.91 16.62 -1.91
C ALA A 87 -4.75 17.40 -2.52
N THR A 88 -4.45 17.12 -3.78
CA THR A 88 -3.31 17.71 -4.51
C THR A 88 -3.81 18.39 -5.78
N PRO A 89 -3.73 19.72 -5.89
CA PRO A 89 -3.94 20.40 -7.16
C PRO A 89 -2.78 20.15 -8.11
N VAL A 90 -3.10 19.78 -9.33
CA VAL A 90 -2.16 19.62 -10.45
C VAL A 90 -2.49 20.68 -11.49
N HIS A 91 -1.49 21.40 -11.97
CA HIS A 91 -1.62 22.41 -13.03
C HIS A 91 -0.53 22.20 -14.07
N ASP A 92 -0.93 22.02 -15.32
CA ASP A 92 -0.05 21.72 -16.45
C ASP A 92 1.00 20.62 -16.18
N GLY A 93 0.58 19.55 -15.49
CA GLY A 93 1.45 18.44 -15.16
C GLY A 93 2.35 18.67 -13.93
N PHE A 94 2.16 19.75 -13.18
CA PHE A 94 2.93 20.03 -11.97
C PHE A 94 2.03 20.03 -10.73
N ALA A 95 2.42 19.29 -9.71
CA ALA A 95 1.75 19.34 -8.41
C ALA A 95 2.05 20.66 -7.68
N LEU A 96 1.03 21.40 -7.29
CA LEU A 96 1.17 22.65 -6.54
C LEU A 96 1.43 22.37 -5.06
N LEU A 97 2.69 22.13 -4.71
CA LEU A 97 3.11 21.62 -3.40
C LEU A 97 2.64 22.44 -2.20
N LYS A 98 2.56 23.78 -2.38
CA LYS A 98 2.10 24.69 -1.32
C LYS A 98 0.59 24.62 -1.05
N CYS A 99 -0.17 24.04 -1.98
CA CYS A 99 -1.63 23.93 -1.91
C CYS A 99 -2.08 22.51 -1.56
N ILE A 100 -1.17 21.61 -1.22
CA ILE A 100 -1.50 20.25 -0.81
C ILE A 100 -2.14 20.30 0.57
N ILE A 101 -3.31 19.67 0.68
CA ILE A 101 -4.02 19.50 1.95
C ILE A 101 -3.98 18.02 2.31
N LYS A 102 -3.49 17.72 3.52
CA LYS A 102 -3.46 16.36 4.07
C LYS A 102 -4.35 16.30 5.31
N HIS A 103 -5.20 15.27 5.36
CA HIS A 103 -5.98 14.90 6.53
C HIS A 103 -5.65 13.48 6.97
N ASN A 104 -5.49 13.24 8.28
CA ASN A 104 -5.11 11.92 8.80
C ASN A 104 -6.33 10.98 8.95
N VAL A 105 -7.27 11.05 8.03
CA VAL A 105 -8.37 10.09 7.91
C VAL A 105 -8.14 9.28 6.65
N GLY A 106 -8.14 7.97 6.81
CA GLY A 106 -7.95 7.01 5.73
C GLY A 106 -8.62 5.69 6.06
N GLY A 107 -8.39 4.68 5.25
CA GLY A 107 -9.01 3.37 5.38
C GLY A 107 -8.75 2.70 6.74
N GLU A 108 -7.60 2.94 7.36
CA GLU A 108 -7.28 2.43 8.69
C GLU A 108 -8.23 2.95 9.76
N GLN A 109 -8.48 4.27 9.77
CA GLN A 109 -9.41 4.90 10.69
C GLN A 109 -10.83 4.41 10.46
N LEU A 110 -11.28 4.36 9.20
CA LEU A 110 -12.61 3.88 8.84
C LEU A 110 -12.83 2.42 9.25
N ASN A 111 -11.84 1.56 9.06
CA ASN A 111 -11.89 0.17 9.49
C ASN A 111 -11.98 0.05 11.02
N THR A 112 -11.21 0.86 11.74
CA THR A 112 -11.22 0.89 13.21
C THR A 112 -12.58 1.34 13.74
N ASP A 113 -13.14 2.40 13.17
CA ASP A 113 -14.44 2.93 13.56
C ASP A 113 -15.57 1.92 13.28
N LEU A 114 -15.51 1.26 12.11
CA LEU A 114 -16.47 0.19 11.76
C LEU A 114 -16.35 -0.99 12.72
N TYR A 115 -15.13 -1.45 13.03
CA TYR A 115 -14.88 -2.53 13.98
C TYR A 115 -15.47 -2.20 15.36
N ASN A 116 -15.17 -1.00 15.87
CA ASN A 116 -15.70 -0.54 17.15
C ASN A 116 -17.24 -0.45 17.16
N ALA A 117 -17.83 0.04 16.07
CA ALA A 117 -19.29 0.11 15.93
C ALA A 117 -19.95 -1.27 15.92
N LEU A 118 -19.36 -2.25 15.23
CA LEU A 118 -19.86 -3.63 15.20
C LEU A 118 -19.75 -4.30 16.58
N LYS A 119 -18.62 -4.12 17.24
CA LYS A 119 -18.37 -4.68 18.57
C LYS A 119 -19.31 -4.09 19.62
N MET A 120 -19.48 -2.75 19.65
CA MET A 120 -20.29 -2.08 20.66
C MET A 120 -21.79 -2.20 20.42
N LYS A 121 -22.26 -2.06 19.16
CA LYS A 121 -23.70 -2.01 18.86
C LYS A 121 -24.35 -3.39 18.65
N LYS A 122 -23.59 -4.36 18.13
CA LYS A 122 -24.12 -5.65 17.72
C LYS A 122 -23.44 -6.83 18.40
N ASN A 123 -22.46 -6.61 19.24
CA ASN A 123 -21.64 -7.66 19.89
C ASN A 123 -21.12 -8.71 18.88
N VAL A 124 -20.81 -8.26 17.66
CA VAL A 124 -20.30 -9.12 16.59
C VAL A 124 -18.80 -9.30 16.77
N ASP A 125 -18.35 -10.55 16.90
CA ASP A 125 -16.97 -10.92 16.92
C ASP A 125 -16.40 -10.95 15.48
N VAL A 126 -15.66 -9.91 15.13
CA VAL A 126 -15.02 -9.79 13.80
C VAL A 126 -13.66 -10.47 13.85
N ARG A 127 -13.52 -11.58 13.12
CA ARG A 127 -12.28 -12.34 13.05
C ARG A 127 -11.57 -12.15 11.71
N PRO A 128 -10.23 -12.01 11.72
CA PRO A 128 -9.47 -11.98 10.49
C PRO A 128 -9.64 -13.25 9.67
N ARG A 129 -9.72 -13.14 8.35
CA ARG A 129 -9.96 -14.28 7.46
C ARG A 129 -8.91 -15.39 7.59
N PHE A 130 -7.69 -15.07 7.94
CA PHE A 130 -6.60 -16.03 8.13
C PHE A 130 -6.65 -16.78 9.46
N SER A 131 -7.46 -16.33 10.44
CA SER A 131 -7.58 -17.00 11.76
C SER A 131 -8.44 -18.26 11.74
N PHE A 132 -9.14 -18.53 10.64
CA PHE A 132 -10.03 -19.68 10.53
C PHE A 132 -10.05 -20.29 9.13
N LYS A 133 -10.34 -21.60 9.06
CA LYS A 133 -10.63 -22.31 7.82
C LYS A 133 -12.12 -22.62 7.74
N LYS A 134 -12.70 -22.49 6.54
CA LYS A 134 -14.06 -22.96 6.24
C LYS A 134 -13.96 -24.42 5.82
N LYS A 135 -14.70 -25.29 6.50
CA LYS A 135 -14.88 -26.70 6.13
C LYS A 135 -16.36 -26.94 5.86
N TYR A 136 -16.66 -27.52 4.72
CA TYR A 136 -18.03 -27.97 4.43
C TYR A 136 -18.14 -29.43 4.87
N VAL A 137 -19.10 -29.70 5.74
CA VAL A 137 -19.39 -31.05 6.25
C VAL A 137 -20.78 -31.42 5.80
N SER A 138 -20.90 -32.56 5.12
CA SER A 138 -22.19 -33.08 4.74
C SER A 138 -22.82 -33.78 5.97
N THR A 139 -23.91 -33.24 6.46
CA THR A 139 -24.68 -33.82 7.57
C THR A 139 -26.12 -33.99 7.08
N GLU A 140 -26.62 -35.25 7.08
CA GLU A 140 -27.98 -35.60 6.65
C GLU A 140 -28.36 -35.09 5.23
N GLY A 141 -27.39 -35.06 4.29
CA GLY A 141 -27.63 -34.61 2.91
C GLY A 141 -27.63 -33.10 2.70
N GLN A 142 -27.34 -32.32 3.74
CA GLN A 142 -27.11 -30.87 3.62
C GLN A 142 -25.68 -30.53 3.89
N GLU A 143 -25.11 -29.65 3.05
CA GLU A 143 -23.77 -29.09 3.27
C GLU A 143 -23.83 -27.98 4.33
N VAL A 144 -23.23 -28.24 5.49
CA VAL A 144 -23.14 -27.28 6.58
C VAL A 144 -21.72 -26.74 6.63
N MET A 145 -21.58 -25.41 6.61
CA MET A 145 -20.29 -24.74 6.72
C MET A 145 -19.89 -24.67 8.21
N GLN A 146 -18.76 -25.29 8.52
CA GLN A 146 -18.12 -25.18 9.84
C GLN A 146 -16.89 -24.27 9.75
N LEU A 147 -16.71 -23.43 10.77
CA LEU A 147 -15.50 -22.62 10.95
C LEU A 147 -14.55 -23.36 11.89
N ILE A 148 -13.37 -23.71 11.39
CA ILE A 148 -12.31 -24.32 12.20
C ILE A 148 -11.35 -23.18 12.56
N ASP A 149 -11.25 -22.88 13.86
CA ASP A 149 -10.29 -21.90 14.36
C ASP A 149 -8.87 -22.48 14.24
N LEU A 150 -7.97 -21.72 13.62
CA LEU A 150 -6.57 -22.13 13.44
C LEU A 150 -5.71 -21.85 14.68
N GLY A 151 -6.30 -21.24 15.71
CA GLY A 151 -5.58 -20.87 16.91
C GLY A 151 -4.50 -19.81 16.67
N ASN A 152 -3.73 -19.55 17.72
CA ASN A 152 -2.63 -18.58 17.66
C ASN A 152 -1.33 -19.28 17.23
N THR A 153 -1.32 -19.90 16.05
CA THR A 153 -0.14 -20.55 15.50
C THR A 153 0.92 -19.54 15.10
N ASP A 154 2.20 -19.93 15.08
CA ASP A 154 3.28 -19.03 14.67
C ASP A 154 3.13 -18.54 13.21
N GLU A 155 2.47 -19.33 12.39
CA GLU A 155 2.15 -18.97 11.01
C GLU A 155 1.10 -17.84 10.97
N VAL A 156 0.07 -17.89 11.81
CA VAL A 156 -0.95 -16.85 11.98
C VAL A 156 -0.29 -15.58 12.51
N LYS A 157 0.62 -15.67 13.48
CA LYS A 157 1.36 -14.53 14.03
C LYS A 157 2.25 -13.86 12.97
N ARG A 158 2.91 -14.64 12.10
CA ARG A 158 3.78 -14.11 11.04
C ARG A 158 2.99 -13.42 9.92
N THR A 159 1.79 -13.91 9.64
CA THR A 159 0.92 -13.36 8.58
C THR A 159 0.00 -12.26 9.08
N THR A 160 -0.10 -12.07 10.40
CA THR A 160 -0.94 -11.03 10.99
C THR A 160 -0.26 -9.67 10.86
N PRO A 161 -0.78 -8.74 10.08
CA PRO A 161 -0.31 -7.36 10.10
C PRO A 161 -0.38 -6.78 11.52
N SER A 162 0.59 -5.94 11.87
CA SER A 162 0.72 -5.38 13.23
C SER A 162 -0.53 -4.65 13.76
N PHE A 163 -1.38 -4.16 12.86
CA PHE A 163 -2.62 -3.49 13.23
C PHE A 163 -3.77 -4.43 13.65
N TYR A 164 -3.63 -5.76 13.44
CA TYR A 164 -4.57 -6.76 13.98
C TYR A 164 -4.14 -7.30 15.35
N GLN A 165 -2.99 -6.88 15.87
CA GLN A 165 -2.57 -7.21 17.24
C GLN A 165 -3.28 -6.28 18.24
N PHE A 166 -4.61 -6.29 18.21
CA PHE A 166 -5.39 -5.67 19.28
C PHE A 166 -5.52 -6.65 20.44
N ASN A 167 -4.96 -6.27 21.58
CA ASN A 167 -5.13 -6.92 22.88
C ASN A 167 -6.60 -6.98 23.29
#